data_9fd964e02123db260711f7354217f8b7
#
_entry.id   9fd964e02123db260711f7354217f8b7
#
_cell.length_a   1.000
_cell.length_b   1.000
_cell.length_c   1.000
_cell.angle_alpha   90.00
_cell.angle_beta   90.00
_cell.angle_gamma   90.00
#
_symmetry.space_group_name_H-M   'P 1'
#
loop_
_entity.id
_entity.type
_entity.pdbx_description
1 polymer ?
#
loop_
_entity_poly.entity_id
_entity_poly.type
_entity_poly.pdbx_seq_one_letter_code
_entity_poly.pdbx_strand_id
1 'polypeptide(L)'
;MDVLQAMKERHSVRSYTDRPVEGRIKDDLSSYINDCNRDGQLHIQLVLDEPHAFDSFMAHYGKFSGVRNYIVLAGKKSPDLEERCGYYGEKIVLHAQTLGLNTCW
;
A
#
# COMPACT_ATOMS: atom_id res chain seq x y z
N MET A 1 1.84 9.87 -15.06
CA MET A 1 3.03 9.02 -14.76
C MET A 1 2.73 7.60 -15.20
N ASP A 2 3.63 6.95 -15.92
CA ASP A 2 3.48 5.55 -16.28
C ASP A 2 4.21 4.63 -15.30
N VAL A 3 4.08 3.32 -15.48
CA VAL A 3 4.66 2.33 -14.57
C VAL A 3 6.19 2.39 -14.55
N LEU A 4 6.83 2.63 -15.68
CA LEU A 4 8.29 2.74 -15.73
C LEU A 4 8.77 3.96 -14.96
N GLN A 5 8.07 5.07 -15.07
CA GLN A 5 8.36 6.27 -14.30
C GLN A 5 8.17 6.01 -12.80
N ALA A 6 7.09 5.32 -12.44
CA ALA A 6 6.82 4.95 -11.05
C ALA A 6 7.93 4.07 -10.48
N MET A 7 8.42 3.11 -11.26
CA MET A 7 9.54 2.25 -10.83
C MET A 7 10.80 3.05 -10.51
N LYS A 8 11.06 4.10 -11.27
CA LYS A 8 12.23 4.95 -11.05
C LYS A 8 12.08 5.86 -9.84
N GLU A 9 10.85 6.33 -9.58
CA GLU A 9 10.60 7.31 -8.53
C GLU A 9 10.24 6.72 -7.19
N ARG A 10 9.66 5.51 -7.15
CA ARG A 10 9.22 4.92 -5.90
C ARG A 10 10.41 4.61 -4.98
N HIS A 11 10.29 5.05 -3.76
CA HIS A 11 11.21 4.74 -2.67
C HIS A 11 10.42 4.74 -1.37
N SER A 12 10.96 4.13 -0.33
CA SER A 12 10.30 4.09 0.96
C SER A 12 10.28 5.47 1.60
N VAL A 13 9.07 5.95 1.91
CA VAL A 13 8.83 7.23 2.57
C VAL A 13 8.34 6.95 3.98
N ARG A 14 8.94 7.60 4.98
CA ARG A 14 8.67 7.32 6.39
C ARG A 14 7.98 8.46 7.14
N SER A 15 7.82 9.61 6.51
CA SER A 15 7.08 10.75 7.08
C SER A 15 5.98 11.14 6.12
N TYR A 16 4.77 11.27 6.64
CA TYR A 16 3.59 11.51 5.84
C TYR A 16 2.84 12.75 6.32
N THR A 17 2.13 13.38 5.40
CA THR A 17 1.23 14.49 5.73
C THR A 17 -0.10 13.91 6.25
N ASP A 18 -0.92 14.77 6.83
CA ASP A 18 -2.26 14.39 7.28
C ASP A 18 -3.32 14.46 6.18
N ARG A 19 -2.89 14.66 4.94
CA ARG A 19 -3.79 14.72 3.79
C ARG A 19 -4.48 13.35 3.59
N PRO A 20 -5.82 13.31 3.60
CA PRO A 20 -6.52 12.03 3.49
C PRO A 20 -6.45 11.44 2.08
N VAL A 21 -6.51 10.12 2.01
CA VAL A 21 -6.72 9.39 0.76
C VAL A 21 -8.23 9.29 0.55
N GLU A 22 -8.75 10.05 -0.41
CA GLU A 22 -10.19 10.15 -0.61
C GLU A 22 -10.55 10.43 -2.06
N GLY A 23 -11.84 10.41 -2.37
CA GLY A 23 -12.36 10.76 -3.68
C GLY A 23 -11.88 9.81 -4.76
N ARG A 24 -11.49 10.39 -5.89
CA ARG A 24 -11.09 9.63 -7.08
C ARG A 24 -9.84 8.77 -6.84
N ILE A 25 -8.90 9.27 -6.06
CA ILE A 25 -7.68 8.52 -5.72
C ILE A 25 -8.03 7.26 -4.93
N LYS A 26 -8.89 7.38 -3.91
CA LYS A 26 -9.36 6.26 -3.11
C LYS A 26 -10.09 5.23 -3.99
N ASP A 27 -10.99 5.71 -4.85
CA ASP A 27 -11.79 4.84 -5.71
C ASP A 27 -10.91 4.08 -6.71
N ASP A 28 -9.96 4.77 -7.33
CA ASP A 28 -9.03 4.17 -8.27
C ASP A 28 -8.15 3.11 -7.59
N LEU A 29 -7.56 3.45 -6.44
CA LEU A 29 -6.71 2.52 -5.70
C LEU A 29 -7.50 1.30 -5.23
N SER A 30 -8.71 1.50 -4.71
CA SER A 30 -9.58 0.43 -4.26
C SER A 30 -9.96 -0.52 -5.40
N SER A 31 -10.28 0.04 -6.56
CA SER A 31 -10.61 -0.73 -7.76
C SER A 31 -9.41 -1.56 -8.22
N TYR A 32 -8.22 -0.96 -8.22
CA TYR A 32 -6.98 -1.66 -8.60
C TYR A 32 -6.68 -2.82 -7.64
N ILE A 33 -6.85 -2.59 -6.33
CA ILE A 33 -6.66 -3.64 -5.32
C ILE A 33 -7.66 -4.78 -5.54
N ASN A 34 -8.92 -4.47 -5.84
CA ASN A 34 -9.93 -5.50 -6.11
C ASN A 34 -9.55 -6.34 -7.32
N ASP A 35 -9.02 -5.72 -8.38
CA ASP A 35 -8.53 -6.45 -9.54
C ASP A 35 -7.36 -7.37 -9.19
N CYS A 36 -6.42 -6.90 -8.38
CA CYS A 36 -5.31 -7.71 -7.90
C CYS A 36 -5.79 -8.89 -7.05
N ASN A 37 -6.79 -8.68 -6.20
CA ASN A 37 -7.37 -9.76 -5.39
C ASN A 37 -8.00 -10.84 -6.26
N ARG A 38 -8.71 -10.43 -7.29
CA ARG A 38 -9.34 -11.37 -8.22
C ARG A 38 -8.29 -12.16 -8.99
N ASP A 39 -7.31 -11.47 -9.57
CA ASP A 39 -6.29 -12.09 -10.40
C ASP A 39 -5.33 -12.97 -9.59
N GLY A 40 -4.97 -12.54 -8.39
CA GLY A 40 -4.03 -13.23 -7.52
C GLY A 40 -4.66 -14.15 -6.49
N GLN A 41 -5.98 -14.18 -6.41
CA GLN A 41 -6.73 -14.92 -5.38
C GLN A 41 -6.25 -14.55 -3.98
N LEU A 42 -6.22 -13.25 -3.70
CA LEU A 42 -5.75 -12.68 -2.45
C LEU A 42 -6.87 -11.90 -1.74
N HIS A 43 -6.59 -11.50 -0.51
CA HIS A 43 -7.47 -10.68 0.32
C HIS A 43 -6.76 -9.42 0.79
N ILE A 44 -6.18 -8.69 -0.14
CA ILE A 44 -5.49 -7.43 0.14
C ILE A 44 -6.52 -6.39 0.53
N GLN A 45 -6.25 -5.62 1.58
CA GLN A 45 -7.16 -4.62 2.11
C GLN A 45 -6.48 -3.26 2.21
N LEU A 46 -7.21 -2.22 1.81
CA LEU A 46 -6.82 -0.84 2.03
C LEU A 46 -7.49 -0.35 3.30
N VAL A 47 -6.70 0.07 4.28
CA VAL A 47 -7.19 0.61 5.55
C VAL A 47 -6.85 2.09 5.60
N LEU A 48 -7.87 2.92 5.76
CA LEU A 48 -7.73 4.36 5.75
C LEU A 48 -8.07 4.96 7.11
N ASP A 49 -7.39 6.07 7.42
CA ASP A 49 -7.64 6.88 8.59
C ASP A 49 -7.58 6.09 9.91
N GLU A 50 -6.51 5.28 10.05
CA GLU A 50 -6.25 4.51 11.26
C GLU A 50 -4.90 4.94 11.84
N PRO A 51 -4.84 6.05 12.61
CA PRO A 51 -3.57 6.64 13.05
C PRO A 51 -2.83 5.83 14.10
N HIS A 52 -3.49 4.88 14.77
CA HIS A 52 -2.92 4.13 15.88
C HIS A 52 -2.43 2.73 15.53
N ALA A 53 -2.61 2.31 14.27
CA ALA A 53 -2.27 0.95 13.85
C ALA A 53 -0.80 0.57 14.08
N PHE A 54 0.10 1.55 13.97
CA PHE A 54 1.54 1.33 14.08
C PHE A 54 2.17 1.97 15.31
N ASP A 55 1.38 2.31 16.33
CA ASP A 55 1.90 2.98 17.53
C ASP A 55 3.03 2.19 18.20
N SER A 56 2.85 0.88 18.39
CA SER A 56 3.88 0.02 18.99
C SER A 56 5.12 -0.06 18.12
N PHE A 57 4.95 -0.17 16.81
CA PHE A 57 6.05 -0.22 15.85
C PHE A 57 6.84 1.09 15.89
N MET A 58 6.15 2.23 15.87
CA MET A 58 6.79 3.54 15.90
C MET A 58 7.49 3.81 17.21
N ALA A 59 6.96 3.31 18.33
CA ALA A 59 7.60 3.42 19.63
C ALA A 59 8.96 2.71 19.67
N HIS A 60 9.09 1.59 18.97
CA HIS A 60 10.35 0.83 18.93
C HIS A 60 11.35 1.38 17.91
N TYR A 61 10.86 1.78 16.74
CA TYR A 61 11.75 2.16 15.63
C TYR A 61 11.92 3.65 15.48
N GLY A 62 10.95 4.46 15.92
CA GLY A 62 11.06 5.93 15.98
C GLY A 62 11.33 6.62 14.64
N LYS A 63 11.17 5.94 13.51
CA LYS A 63 11.56 6.45 12.20
C LYS A 63 10.39 6.80 11.29
N PHE A 64 9.16 6.56 11.74
CA PHE A 64 7.95 6.81 10.97
C PHE A 64 7.14 7.90 11.64
N SER A 65 6.51 8.74 10.86
CA SER A 65 5.58 9.75 11.38
C SER A 65 4.41 9.95 10.45
N GLY A 66 3.24 10.21 11.02
CA GLY A 66 2.03 10.54 10.28
C GLY A 66 1.39 9.38 9.55
N VAL A 67 1.71 8.13 9.89
CA VAL A 67 1.12 6.96 9.23
C VAL A 67 -0.32 6.80 9.67
N ARG A 68 -1.25 6.93 8.73
CA ARG A 68 -2.70 6.81 8.95
C ARG A 68 -3.36 5.80 8.04
N ASN A 69 -2.71 5.49 6.93
CA ASN A 69 -3.26 4.62 5.89
C ASN A 69 -2.27 3.51 5.60
N TYR A 70 -2.77 2.32 5.38
CA TYR A 70 -1.90 1.20 5.07
C TYR A 70 -2.64 0.14 4.24
N ILE A 71 -1.87 -0.76 3.68
CA ILE A 71 -2.37 -1.87 2.89
C ILE A 71 -1.96 -3.16 3.57
N VAL A 72 -2.92 -4.04 3.82
CA VAL A 72 -2.67 -5.35 4.40
C VAL A 72 -2.56 -6.36 3.27
N LEU A 73 -1.40 -7.00 3.15
CA LEU A 73 -1.21 -8.07 2.18
C LEU A 73 -1.58 -9.40 2.84
N ALA A 74 -2.67 -10.00 2.41
CA ALA A 74 -3.20 -11.21 3.02
C ALA A 74 -3.81 -12.13 1.97
N GLY A 75 -3.89 -13.40 2.30
CA GLY A 75 -4.50 -14.42 1.46
C GLY A 75 -4.57 -15.75 2.18
N LYS A 76 -5.21 -16.71 1.56
CA LYS A 76 -5.30 -18.06 2.08
C LYS A 76 -3.91 -18.71 2.09
N LYS A 77 -3.55 -19.36 3.18
CA LYS A 77 -2.25 -20.02 3.33
C LYS A 77 -2.01 -21.02 2.19
N SER A 78 -0.87 -20.88 1.53
CA SER A 78 -0.45 -21.74 0.43
C SER A 78 1.06 -21.67 0.27
N PRO A 79 1.70 -22.63 -0.45
CA PRO A 79 3.15 -22.60 -0.63
C PRO A 79 3.68 -21.34 -1.33
N ASP A 80 2.88 -20.72 -2.18
CA ASP A 80 3.28 -19.54 -2.96
C ASP A 80 2.66 -18.22 -2.49
N LEU A 81 2.06 -18.20 -1.28
CA LEU A 81 1.36 -17.01 -0.79
C LEU A 81 2.29 -15.80 -0.72
N GLU A 82 3.49 -15.96 -0.16
CA GLU A 82 4.42 -14.85 0.00
C GLU A 82 4.84 -14.29 -1.36
N GLU A 83 5.10 -15.15 -2.33
CA GLU A 83 5.46 -14.77 -3.69
C GLU A 83 4.32 -13.99 -4.36
N ARG A 84 3.07 -14.45 -4.23
CA ARG A 84 1.92 -13.75 -4.79
C ARG A 84 1.68 -12.41 -4.11
N CYS A 85 1.81 -12.36 -2.79
CA CYS A 85 1.69 -11.09 -2.05
C CYS A 85 2.76 -10.09 -2.49
N GLY A 86 4.00 -10.54 -2.69
CA GLY A 86 5.07 -9.68 -3.18
C GLY A 86 4.80 -9.14 -4.58
N TYR A 87 4.38 -10.02 -5.48
CA TYR A 87 4.09 -9.64 -6.87
C TYR A 87 2.96 -8.60 -6.94
N TYR A 88 1.82 -8.90 -6.35
CA TYR A 88 0.66 -8.00 -6.41
C TYR A 88 0.84 -6.78 -5.51
N GLY A 89 1.53 -6.93 -4.38
CA GLY A 89 1.87 -5.81 -3.52
C GLY A 89 2.72 -4.77 -4.24
N GLU A 90 3.74 -5.20 -4.98
CA GLU A 90 4.56 -4.27 -5.77
C GLU A 90 3.73 -3.59 -6.88
N LYS A 91 2.85 -4.32 -7.54
CA LYS A 91 1.94 -3.71 -8.53
C LYS A 91 1.10 -2.60 -7.90
N ILE A 92 0.60 -2.84 -6.69
CA ILE A 92 -0.23 -1.86 -5.99
C ILE A 92 0.59 -0.63 -5.59
N VAL A 93 1.81 -0.81 -5.05
CA VAL A 93 2.62 0.35 -4.65
C VAL A 93 3.07 1.17 -5.86
N LEU A 94 3.32 0.54 -6.99
CA LEU A 94 3.64 1.26 -8.23
C LEU A 94 2.41 2.02 -8.75
N HIS A 95 1.25 1.41 -8.69
CA HIS A 95 0.01 2.10 -9.06
C HIS A 95 -0.27 3.28 -8.14
N ALA A 96 -0.07 3.12 -6.83
CA ALA A 96 -0.18 4.21 -5.87
C ALA A 96 0.77 5.37 -6.23
N GLN A 97 2.00 5.05 -6.64
CA GLN A 97 2.95 6.08 -7.08
C GLN A 97 2.41 6.87 -8.27
N THR A 98 1.76 6.20 -9.22
CA THR A 98 1.14 6.89 -10.37
C THR A 98 0.00 7.81 -9.95
N LEU A 99 -0.61 7.58 -8.80
CA LEU A 99 -1.66 8.41 -8.23
C LEU A 99 -1.12 9.53 -7.35
N GLY A 100 0.20 9.66 -7.23
CA GLY A 100 0.83 10.66 -6.40
C GLY A 100 0.96 10.28 -4.93
N LEU A 101 0.78 9.00 -4.60
CA LEU A 101 0.89 8.50 -3.23
C LEU A 101 2.28 7.88 -3.02
N ASN A 102 2.89 8.20 -1.90
CA ASN A 102 4.16 7.61 -1.48
C ASN A 102 3.90 6.43 -0.54
N THR A 103 4.80 5.48 -0.56
CA THR A 103 4.65 4.23 0.20
C THR A 103 5.94 3.86 0.93
N CYS A 104 5.80 2.98 1.91
CA CYS A 104 6.93 2.34 2.57
C CYS A 104 6.59 0.88 2.81
N TRP A 105 7.54 -0.01 2.47
CA TRP A 105 7.40 -1.42 2.80
C TRP A 105 8.72 -2.16 2.81
#